data_605e9bb3f5147d418449d010e1b1c301
#
_entry.id   605e9bb3f5147d418449d010e1b1c301
#
_cell.length_a   1.000
_cell.length_b   1.000
_cell.length_c   1.000
_cell.angle_alpha   90.00
_cell.angle_beta   90.00
_cell.angle_gamma   90.00
#
_symmetry.space_group_name_H-M   'P 1'
#
loop_
_entity.id
_entity.type
_entity.pdbx_description
1 polymer ?
#
loop_
_entity_poly.entity_id
_entity_poly.type
_entity_poly.pdbx_seq_one_letter_code
_entity_poly.pdbx_strand_id
1 'polypeptide(L)'
;MSLIVKEFGGFVLKYVGDAVLAFFIVVPGHKSEGKVACTRAIHCAECMLQVAHRGINPILNQYDCPEMNIRIGIDIGENAIIQSGWDIHPDLTNAEENGINNSMNKRGQPLVKKPVYDVLGYNINLAVKMTALANPNHMVIGQLVYDTLDDNQKSLFQKLVLSREIWNYVNNNTGRNRYNVYTDKKL
;
A
#
# COMPACT_ATOMS: atom_id res chain seq x y z
N MET A 1 -5.52 8.44 -7.04
CA MET A 1 -5.21 7.15 -6.40
C MET A 1 -5.68 7.09 -4.95
N SER A 2 -5.39 8.05 -4.07
CA SER A 2 -5.79 8.03 -2.65
C SER A 2 -7.29 7.96 -2.40
N LEU A 3 -8.11 8.59 -3.25
CA LEU A 3 -9.57 8.48 -3.17
C LEU A 3 -10.03 7.05 -3.46
N ILE A 4 -9.41 6.38 -4.44
CA ILE A 4 -9.72 4.98 -4.76
C ILE A 4 -9.42 4.08 -3.55
N VAL A 5 -8.26 4.26 -2.89
CA VAL A 5 -7.94 3.53 -1.66
C VAL A 5 -9.05 3.65 -0.62
N LYS A 6 -9.55 4.87 -0.38
CA LYS A 6 -10.62 5.14 0.59
C LYS A 6 -11.93 4.47 0.20
N GLU A 7 -12.31 4.54 -1.08
CA GLU A 7 -13.55 3.92 -1.60
C GLU A 7 -13.57 2.40 -1.38
N PHE A 8 -12.40 1.75 -1.48
CA PHE A 8 -12.28 0.31 -1.19
C PHE A 8 -12.04 0.00 0.30
N GLY A 9 -12.14 1.00 1.19
CA GLY A 9 -12.00 0.82 2.65
C GLY A 9 -10.55 0.67 3.11
N GLY A 10 -9.60 1.15 2.31
CA GLY A 10 -8.19 1.23 2.66
C GLY A 10 -7.81 2.56 3.29
N PHE A 11 -6.62 2.61 3.86
CA PHE A 11 -6.03 3.79 4.48
C PHE A 11 -4.73 4.14 3.76
N VAL A 12 -4.57 5.40 3.39
CA VAL A 12 -3.30 5.92 2.88
C VAL A 12 -2.39 6.23 4.07
N LEU A 13 -1.24 5.57 4.14
CA LEU A 13 -0.26 5.81 5.18
C LEU A 13 0.57 7.04 4.85
N LYS A 14 1.20 7.04 3.69
CA LYS A 14 2.06 8.14 3.23
C LYS A 14 2.31 8.08 1.73
N TYR A 15 2.86 9.19 1.24
CA TYR A 15 3.44 9.28 -0.09
C TYR A 15 4.96 9.17 0.02
N VAL A 16 5.59 8.48 -0.92
CA VAL A 16 7.04 8.38 -1.05
C VAL A 16 7.38 8.72 -2.50
N GLY A 17 7.73 9.99 -2.74
CA GLY A 17 7.80 10.52 -4.09
C GLY A 17 6.44 10.44 -4.78
N ASP A 18 6.37 9.77 -5.90
CA ASP A 18 5.14 9.48 -6.68
C ASP A 18 4.41 8.21 -6.20
N ALA A 19 5.00 7.42 -5.31
CA ALA A 19 4.40 6.22 -4.78
C ALA A 19 3.41 6.51 -3.66
N VAL A 20 2.32 5.73 -3.61
CA VAL A 20 1.32 5.73 -2.54
C VAL A 20 1.46 4.46 -1.74
N LEU A 21 1.75 4.59 -0.45
CA LEU A 21 1.74 3.49 0.50
C LEU A 21 0.42 3.46 1.24
N ALA A 22 -0.32 2.37 1.08
CA ALA A 22 -1.65 2.19 1.65
C ALA A 22 -1.80 0.81 2.30
N PHE A 23 -2.76 0.67 3.20
CA PHE A 23 -3.05 -0.59 3.87
C PHE A 23 -4.55 -0.82 4.04
N PHE A 24 -4.90 -2.09 4.11
CA PHE A 24 -6.24 -2.60 4.39
C PHE A 24 -6.18 -3.39 5.68
N ILE A 25 -6.93 -2.95 6.70
CA ILE A 25 -6.87 -3.57 8.02
C ILE A 25 -7.59 -4.92 7.99
N VAL A 26 -6.93 -5.93 8.56
CA VAL A 26 -7.53 -7.22 8.90
C VAL A 26 -7.91 -7.15 10.39
N VAL A 27 -9.20 -7.19 10.69
CA VAL A 27 -9.68 -7.17 12.09
C VAL A 27 -9.53 -8.57 12.66
N PRO A 28 -8.84 -8.78 13.81
CA PRO A 28 -8.72 -10.10 14.41
C PRO A 28 -10.06 -10.64 14.89
N GLY A 29 -10.37 -11.89 14.57
CA GLY A 29 -11.55 -12.56 15.10
C GLY A 29 -12.33 -13.44 14.12
N HIS A 30 -12.25 -13.19 12.83
CA HIS A 30 -12.90 -14.03 11.81
C HIS A 30 -11.93 -14.50 10.74
N LYS A 31 -11.91 -15.81 10.48
CA LYS A 31 -11.03 -16.44 9.46
C LYS A 31 -11.22 -15.88 8.03
N SER A 32 -12.37 -15.24 7.76
CA SER A 32 -12.70 -14.67 6.46
C SER A 32 -12.16 -13.25 6.25
N GLU A 33 -11.72 -12.56 7.29
CA GLU A 33 -11.37 -11.13 7.19
C GLU A 33 -10.08 -10.88 6.39
N GLY A 34 -9.09 -11.77 6.52
CA GLY A 34 -7.90 -11.72 5.68
C GLY A 34 -8.23 -11.81 4.19
N LYS A 35 -9.15 -12.73 3.82
CA LYS A 35 -9.64 -12.84 2.44
C LYS A 35 -10.35 -11.57 1.98
N VAL A 36 -11.21 -10.99 2.83
CA VAL A 36 -11.95 -9.74 2.51
C VAL A 36 -10.98 -8.58 2.28
N ALA A 37 -9.99 -8.40 3.16
CA ALA A 37 -8.99 -7.35 3.01
C ALA A 37 -8.14 -7.54 1.74
N CYS A 38 -7.68 -8.75 1.45
CA CYS A 38 -6.94 -9.07 0.22
C CYS A 38 -7.79 -8.80 -1.04
N THR A 39 -9.05 -9.24 -1.05
CA THR A 39 -9.95 -9.00 -2.17
C THR A 39 -10.19 -7.51 -2.41
N ARG A 40 -10.41 -6.73 -1.34
CA ARG A 40 -10.55 -5.27 -1.45
C ARG A 40 -9.28 -4.60 -2.00
N ALA A 41 -8.10 -5.03 -1.53
CA ALA A 41 -6.84 -4.50 -2.02
C ALA A 41 -6.62 -4.80 -3.51
N ILE A 42 -6.96 -6.01 -3.97
CA ILE A 42 -6.87 -6.41 -5.37
C ILE A 42 -7.84 -5.58 -6.23
N HIS A 43 -9.11 -5.48 -5.85
CA HIS A 43 -10.08 -4.68 -6.59
C HIS A 43 -9.71 -3.18 -6.62
N CYS A 44 -9.15 -2.67 -5.53
CA CYS A 44 -8.59 -1.31 -5.49
C CYS A 44 -7.47 -1.15 -6.52
N ALA A 45 -6.56 -2.10 -6.59
CA ALA A 45 -5.46 -2.12 -7.57
C ALA A 45 -5.99 -2.18 -9.01
N GLU A 46 -6.92 -3.07 -9.31
CA GLU A 46 -7.59 -3.16 -10.62
C GLU A 46 -8.24 -1.83 -11.02
N CYS A 47 -8.98 -1.21 -10.09
CA CYS A 47 -9.59 0.09 -10.32
C CYS A 47 -8.54 1.18 -10.62
N MET A 48 -7.42 1.20 -9.88
CA MET A 48 -6.33 2.15 -10.13
C MET A 48 -5.73 1.97 -11.52
N LEU A 49 -5.47 0.73 -11.94
CA LEU A 49 -4.95 0.40 -13.26
C LEU A 49 -5.92 0.84 -14.37
N GLN A 50 -7.22 0.59 -14.17
CA GLN A 50 -8.25 1.01 -15.13
C GLN A 50 -8.40 2.53 -15.21
N VAL A 51 -8.37 3.24 -14.08
CA VAL A 51 -8.43 4.71 -14.05
C VAL A 51 -7.21 5.32 -14.74
N ALA A 52 -6.01 4.75 -14.54
CA ALA A 52 -4.83 5.22 -15.27
C ALA A 52 -4.99 5.00 -16.78
N HIS A 53 -5.35 3.78 -17.18
CA HIS A 53 -5.40 3.42 -18.60
C HIS A 53 -6.57 4.08 -19.35
N ARG A 54 -7.79 4.07 -18.78
CA ARG A 54 -9.01 4.54 -19.46
C ARG A 54 -9.40 5.97 -19.11
N GLY A 55 -8.93 6.50 -18.00
CA GLY A 55 -9.26 7.85 -17.53
C GLY A 55 -8.13 8.85 -17.76
N ILE A 56 -6.94 8.57 -17.22
CA ILE A 56 -5.83 9.54 -17.17
C ILE A 56 -5.07 9.57 -18.50
N ASN A 57 -4.64 8.41 -19.01
CA ASN A 57 -3.81 8.33 -20.23
C ASN A 57 -4.47 8.93 -21.47
N PRO A 58 -5.77 8.74 -21.73
CA PRO A 58 -6.43 9.43 -22.85
C PRO A 58 -6.37 10.97 -22.75
N ILE A 59 -6.40 11.51 -21.53
CA ILE A 59 -6.25 12.95 -21.32
C ILE A 59 -4.81 13.38 -21.57
N LEU A 60 -3.83 12.66 -21.02
CA LEU A 60 -2.41 12.94 -21.24
C LEU A 60 -2.06 12.94 -22.74
N ASN A 61 -2.57 11.96 -23.47
CA ASN A 61 -2.34 11.84 -24.92
C ASN A 61 -2.92 13.01 -25.72
N GLN A 62 -4.01 13.64 -25.27
CA GLN A 62 -4.55 14.86 -25.90
C GLN A 62 -3.61 16.07 -25.80
N TYR A 63 -2.71 16.05 -24.81
CA TYR A 63 -1.76 17.13 -24.57
C TYR A 63 -0.30 16.73 -24.89
N ASP A 64 -0.10 15.67 -25.67
CA ASP A 64 1.23 15.12 -26.03
C ASP A 64 2.10 14.83 -24.79
N CYS A 65 1.47 14.51 -23.66
CA CYS A 65 2.17 14.12 -22.43
C CYS A 65 2.42 12.61 -22.40
N PRO A 66 3.55 12.17 -21.80
CA PRO A 66 3.84 10.76 -21.61
C PRO A 66 2.75 10.04 -20.81
N GLU A 67 2.46 8.79 -21.17
CA GLU A 67 1.50 7.96 -20.44
C GLU A 67 1.97 7.66 -19.02
N MET A 68 1.00 7.65 -18.09
CA MET A 68 1.21 7.20 -16.74
C MET A 68 1.19 5.67 -16.70
N ASN A 69 2.29 5.08 -16.21
CA ASN A 69 2.40 3.65 -15.97
C ASN A 69 2.44 3.38 -14.46
N ILE A 70 1.54 2.52 -13.99
CA ILE A 70 1.42 2.17 -12.57
C ILE A 70 1.95 0.75 -12.34
N ARG A 71 2.65 0.55 -11.22
CA ARG A 71 3.07 -0.76 -10.74
C ARG A 71 2.60 -0.93 -9.32
N ILE A 72 1.99 -2.06 -9.00
CA ILE A 72 1.39 -2.29 -7.69
C ILE A 72 1.95 -3.58 -7.08
N GLY A 73 2.35 -3.51 -5.80
CA GLY A 73 2.75 -4.66 -4.99
C GLY A 73 1.81 -4.81 -3.81
N ILE A 74 1.28 -6.01 -3.59
CA ILE A 74 0.34 -6.29 -2.50
C ILE A 74 0.83 -7.49 -1.70
N ASP A 75 0.94 -7.31 -0.38
CA ASP A 75 1.22 -8.41 0.54
C ASP A 75 0.37 -8.31 1.81
N ILE A 76 0.27 -9.40 2.56
CA ILE A 76 -0.45 -9.47 3.82
C ILE A 76 0.44 -10.05 4.90
N GLY A 77 0.35 -9.52 6.11
CA GLY A 77 1.06 -10.01 7.28
C GLY A 77 1.02 -9.04 8.44
N GLU A 78 1.65 -9.43 9.52
CA GLU A 78 1.77 -8.61 10.72
C GLU A 78 2.79 -7.51 10.51
N ASN A 79 2.39 -6.28 10.84
CA ASN A 79 3.24 -5.11 10.81
C ASN A 79 3.04 -4.32 12.10
N ALA A 80 4.10 -3.72 12.61
CA ALA A 80 4.05 -2.86 13.78
C ALA A 80 3.78 -1.41 13.37
N ILE A 81 2.80 -0.79 14.02
CA ILE A 81 2.61 0.67 13.93
C ILE A 81 3.49 1.30 14.99
N ILE A 82 4.37 2.19 14.58
CA ILE A 82 5.28 2.89 15.47
C ILE A 82 5.05 4.40 15.38
N GLN A 83 5.28 5.09 16.49
CA GLN A 83 5.38 6.54 16.46
C GLN A 83 6.81 6.90 16.02
N SER A 84 6.95 7.46 14.81
CA SER A 84 8.23 7.80 14.20
C SER A 84 8.72 9.20 14.57
N GLY A 85 7.86 10.03 15.14
CA GLY A 85 8.22 11.40 15.52
C GLY A 85 7.02 12.25 15.88
N TRP A 86 7.25 13.55 15.82
CA TRP A 86 6.23 14.57 16.04
C TRP A 86 6.24 15.57 14.90
N ASP A 87 5.09 15.82 14.34
CA ASP A 87 4.89 16.93 13.42
C ASP A 87 4.47 18.17 14.22
N ILE A 88 5.15 19.30 13.97
CA ILE A 88 4.94 20.54 14.70
C ILE A 88 4.26 21.53 13.76
N HIS A 89 2.97 21.72 13.97
CA HIS A 89 2.20 22.72 13.22
C HIS A 89 1.88 23.93 14.09
N PRO A 90 1.92 25.16 13.55
CA PRO A 90 1.27 26.30 14.16
C PRO A 90 -0.24 26.10 13.99
N ASP A 91 -0.95 25.75 15.05
CA ASP A 91 -2.40 25.66 15.02
C ASP A 91 -3.03 26.99 15.46
N LEU A 92 -3.89 27.54 14.60
CA LEU A 92 -4.54 28.81 14.83
C LEU A 92 -5.90 28.70 15.51
N THR A 93 -6.41 27.49 15.72
CA THR A 93 -7.84 27.36 15.99
C THR A 93 -8.26 26.58 17.25
N ASN A 94 -7.44 25.72 17.88
CA ASN A 94 -7.91 24.84 18.95
C ASN A 94 -6.85 24.47 20.01
N ALA A 95 -6.14 25.45 20.54
CA ALA A 95 -5.12 25.24 21.59
C ALA A 95 -5.70 24.87 22.97
N GLU A 96 -7.00 25.00 23.18
CA GLU A 96 -7.61 24.91 24.52
C GLU A 96 -8.10 23.51 24.92
N GLU A 97 -8.31 22.57 23.97
CA GLU A 97 -8.97 21.31 24.32
C GLU A 97 -8.07 20.14 24.70
N ASN A 98 -6.75 20.19 24.48
CA ASN A 98 -5.93 18.96 24.60
C ASN A 98 -4.69 19.02 25.52
N GLY A 99 -4.61 19.90 26.48
CA GLY A 99 -3.62 19.82 27.59
C GLY A 99 -2.14 19.65 27.17
N ILE A 100 -1.75 20.09 25.97
CA ILE A 100 -0.40 19.86 25.42
C ILE A 100 0.49 21.05 25.76
N ASN A 101 1.66 20.75 26.31
CA ASN A 101 2.71 21.68 26.72
C ASN A 101 2.89 22.84 25.73
N ASN A 102 2.67 24.06 26.23
CA ASN A 102 2.73 25.32 25.52
C ASN A 102 4.15 25.64 24.99
N SER A 103 4.55 25.02 23.92
CA SER A 103 5.68 25.50 23.12
C SER A 103 5.14 26.55 22.16
N MET A 104 5.61 27.78 22.27
CA MET A 104 5.24 28.86 21.37
C MET A 104 6.30 29.02 20.27
N ASN A 105 5.85 29.30 19.04
CA ASN A 105 6.75 29.68 17.96
C ASN A 105 7.30 31.11 18.17
N LYS A 106 8.24 31.53 17.32
CA LYS A 106 8.83 32.90 17.39
C LYS A 106 7.80 34.05 17.25
N ARG A 107 6.55 33.76 16.89
CA ARG A 107 5.43 34.70 16.78
C ARG A 107 4.45 34.62 17.95
N GLY A 108 4.77 33.83 19.01
CA GLY A 108 3.88 33.66 20.17
C GLY A 108 2.65 32.80 19.92
N GLN A 109 2.62 32.03 18.84
CA GLN A 109 1.51 31.13 18.52
C GLN A 109 1.75 29.74 19.15
N PRO A 110 0.73 29.07 19.70
CA PRO A 110 0.87 27.75 20.26
C PRO A 110 1.28 26.73 19.18
N LEU A 111 2.22 25.88 19.53
CA LEU A 111 2.67 24.77 18.68
C LEU A 111 1.96 23.50 19.14
N VAL A 112 1.12 22.94 18.26
CA VAL A 112 0.51 21.64 18.49
C VAL A 112 1.43 20.56 17.93
N LYS A 113 1.87 19.64 18.79
CA LYS A 113 2.63 18.46 18.39
C LYS A 113 1.65 17.35 18.03
N LYS A 114 1.63 16.94 16.78
CA LYS A 114 0.88 15.76 16.34
C LYS A 114 1.82 14.56 16.20
N PRO A 115 1.49 13.40 16.77
CA PRO A 115 2.31 12.20 16.58
C PRO A 115 2.29 11.78 15.12
N VAL A 116 3.46 11.52 14.57
CA VAL A 116 3.63 10.94 13.23
C VAL A 116 3.83 9.45 13.41
N TYR A 117 3.00 8.66 12.74
CA TYR A 117 3.07 7.22 12.76
C TYR A 117 3.67 6.67 11.48
N ASP A 118 4.38 5.58 11.61
CA ASP A 118 4.88 4.79 10.48
C ASP A 118 4.57 3.31 10.72
N VAL A 119 4.69 2.51 9.68
CA VAL A 119 4.47 1.07 9.73
C VAL A 119 5.78 0.36 9.41
N LEU A 120 6.20 -0.52 10.31
CA LEU A 120 7.37 -1.37 10.12
C LEU A 120 6.95 -2.84 10.10
N GLY A 121 7.53 -3.59 9.17
CA GLY A 121 7.29 -5.02 9.08
C GLY A 121 7.93 -5.65 7.85
N TYR A 122 8.02 -6.96 7.88
CA TYR A 122 8.58 -7.72 6.78
C TYR A 122 7.69 -7.63 5.52
N ASN A 123 6.37 -7.77 5.70
CA ASN A 123 5.43 -7.82 4.59
C ASN A 123 5.27 -6.47 3.88
N ILE A 124 5.36 -5.34 4.61
CA ILE A 124 5.37 -4.03 3.95
C ILE A 124 6.61 -3.85 3.07
N ASN A 125 7.77 -4.32 3.53
CA ASN A 125 8.98 -4.30 2.72
C ASN A 125 8.88 -5.20 1.49
N LEU A 126 8.24 -6.39 1.62
CA LEU A 126 7.97 -7.26 0.47
C LEU A 126 7.05 -6.57 -0.53
N ALA A 127 5.94 -5.98 -0.08
CA ALA A 127 5.00 -5.26 -0.96
C ALA A 127 5.72 -4.17 -1.77
N VAL A 128 6.54 -3.34 -1.11
CA VAL A 128 7.33 -2.29 -1.78
C VAL A 128 8.29 -2.89 -2.82
N LYS A 129 8.98 -3.98 -2.49
CA LYS A 129 9.93 -4.61 -3.43
C LYS A 129 9.23 -5.32 -4.58
N MET A 130 8.02 -5.84 -4.37
CA MET A 130 7.24 -6.46 -5.44
C MET A 130 6.81 -5.47 -6.52
N THR A 131 6.69 -4.16 -6.22
CA THR A 131 6.43 -3.16 -7.26
C THR A 131 7.49 -3.14 -8.35
N ALA A 132 8.76 -3.41 -7.99
CA ALA A 132 9.85 -3.49 -8.95
C ALA A 132 9.79 -4.74 -9.85
N LEU A 133 9.07 -5.78 -9.44
CA LEU A 133 8.85 -7.01 -10.21
C LEU A 133 7.64 -6.89 -11.16
N ALA A 134 6.75 -5.95 -10.90
CA ALA A 134 5.59 -5.72 -11.75
C ALA A 134 5.99 -5.10 -13.08
N ASN A 135 5.40 -5.58 -14.17
CA ASN A 135 5.45 -4.87 -15.43
C ASN A 135 4.65 -3.56 -15.34
N PRO A 136 4.89 -2.58 -16.23
CA PRO A 136 4.04 -1.40 -16.31
C PRO A 136 2.56 -1.77 -16.47
N ASN A 137 1.71 -1.15 -15.67
CA ASN A 137 0.26 -1.38 -15.62
C ASN A 137 -0.14 -2.80 -15.20
N HIS A 138 0.66 -3.41 -14.31
CA HIS A 138 0.39 -4.70 -13.69
C HIS A 138 0.52 -4.64 -12.18
N MET A 139 -0.08 -5.64 -11.52
CA MET A 139 0.10 -5.87 -10.09
C MET A 139 0.86 -7.17 -9.82
N VAL A 140 1.57 -7.20 -8.71
CA VAL A 140 2.21 -8.40 -8.15
C VAL A 140 1.70 -8.61 -6.73
N ILE A 141 1.28 -9.83 -6.45
CA ILE A 141 0.81 -10.25 -5.11
C ILE A 141 1.76 -11.28 -4.50
N GLY A 142 1.91 -11.23 -3.19
CA GLY A 142 2.70 -12.18 -2.44
C GLY A 142 1.99 -13.54 -2.24
N GLN A 143 2.77 -14.56 -1.85
CA GLN A 143 2.26 -15.91 -1.58
C GLN A 143 1.11 -15.90 -0.58
N LEU A 144 1.23 -15.14 0.52
CA LEU A 144 0.22 -15.12 1.56
C LEU A 144 -1.11 -14.52 1.06
N VAL A 145 -1.06 -13.51 0.19
CA VAL A 145 -2.26 -12.99 -0.47
C VAL A 145 -2.86 -14.05 -1.38
N TYR A 146 -2.03 -14.67 -2.25
CA TYR A 146 -2.48 -15.69 -3.18
C TYR A 146 -3.17 -16.87 -2.47
N ASP A 147 -2.65 -17.28 -1.30
CA ASP A 147 -3.20 -18.39 -0.52
C ASP A 147 -4.58 -18.08 0.06
N THR A 148 -4.94 -16.80 0.26
CA THR A 148 -6.26 -16.39 0.77
C THR A 148 -7.35 -16.37 -0.31
N LEU A 149 -6.96 -16.34 -1.60
CA LEU A 149 -7.88 -16.24 -2.73
C LEU A 149 -8.62 -17.56 -3.00
N ASP A 150 -9.81 -17.46 -3.57
CA ASP A 150 -10.51 -18.63 -4.12
C ASP A 150 -9.97 -19.01 -5.50
N ASP A 151 -10.41 -20.15 -6.03
CA ASP A 151 -9.89 -20.71 -7.28
C ASP A 151 -10.17 -19.80 -8.48
N ASN A 152 -11.31 -19.10 -8.52
CA ASN A 152 -11.62 -18.14 -9.57
C ASN A 152 -10.64 -16.96 -9.55
N GLN A 153 -10.42 -16.39 -8.36
CA GLN A 153 -9.47 -15.31 -8.19
C GLN A 153 -8.03 -15.77 -8.48
N LYS A 154 -7.62 -16.96 -8.01
CA LYS A 154 -6.29 -17.53 -8.30
C LYS A 154 -6.05 -17.70 -9.80
N SER A 155 -7.09 -18.02 -10.56
CA SER A 155 -6.98 -18.21 -12.01
C SER A 155 -6.56 -16.93 -12.76
N LEU A 156 -6.78 -15.75 -12.16
CA LEU A 156 -6.39 -14.45 -12.69
C LEU A 156 -4.90 -14.15 -12.54
N PHE A 157 -4.19 -14.94 -11.75
CA PHE A 157 -2.77 -14.74 -11.46
C PHE A 157 -1.92 -15.89 -12.01
N GLN A 158 -0.67 -15.57 -12.30
CA GLN A 158 0.35 -16.53 -12.67
C GLN A 158 1.61 -16.34 -11.83
N LYS A 159 2.25 -17.45 -11.47
CA LYS A 159 3.47 -17.42 -10.69
C LYS A 159 4.61 -16.81 -11.50
N LEU A 160 5.33 -15.86 -10.91
CA LEU A 160 6.58 -15.35 -11.47
C LEU A 160 7.72 -16.32 -11.18
N VAL A 161 8.42 -16.73 -12.23
CA VAL A 161 9.63 -17.56 -12.12
C VAL A 161 10.83 -16.61 -12.09
N LEU A 162 11.40 -16.41 -10.90
CA LEU A 162 12.48 -15.46 -10.66
C LEU A 162 13.76 -16.21 -10.28
N SER A 163 14.92 -15.70 -10.69
CA SER A 163 16.21 -16.20 -10.21
C SER A 163 16.44 -15.84 -8.73
N ARG A 164 17.39 -16.52 -8.08
CA ARG A 164 17.74 -16.20 -6.68
C ARG A 164 18.40 -14.84 -6.52
N GLU A 165 19.02 -14.36 -7.56
CA GLU A 165 19.70 -13.05 -7.60
C GLU A 165 18.68 -11.90 -7.60
N ILE A 166 17.55 -12.10 -8.27
CA ILE A 166 16.47 -11.10 -8.36
C ILE A 166 15.57 -11.14 -7.12
N TRP A 167 15.24 -12.36 -6.64
CA TRP A 167 14.30 -12.55 -5.54
C TRP A 167 14.75 -13.69 -4.62
N ASN A 168 15.26 -13.35 -3.46
CA ASN A 168 15.79 -14.29 -2.47
C ASN A 168 15.04 -14.30 -1.13
N TYR A 169 13.87 -13.65 -1.08
CA TYR A 169 13.06 -13.60 0.13
C TYR A 169 12.48 -14.97 0.46
N VAL A 170 12.42 -15.26 1.76
CA VAL A 170 11.91 -16.53 2.28
C VAL A 170 10.55 -16.32 2.94
N ASN A 171 9.76 -17.37 3.04
CA ASN A 171 8.53 -17.33 3.78
C ASN A 171 8.85 -17.32 5.29
N ASN A 172 8.46 -16.25 5.99
CA ASN A 172 8.71 -16.10 7.42
C ASN A 172 8.07 -17.21 8.26
N ASN A 173 6.93 -17.75 7.82
CA ASN A 173 6.24 -18.82 8.56
C ASN A 173 6.96 -20.17 8.50
N THR A 174 7.74 -20.41 7.44
CA THR A 174 8.45 -21.69 7.26
C THR A 174 9.96 -21.54 7.37
N GLY A 175 10.50 -20.34 7.16
CA GLY A 175 11.93 -20.03 7.21
C GLY A 175 12.82 -20.75 6.19
N ARG A 176 12.26 -21.65 5.39
CA ARG A 176 13.02 -22.54 4.49
C ARG A 176 12.65 -22.40 3.02
N ASN A 177 11.41 -22.06 2.70
CA ASN A 177 10.96 -21.99 1.34
C ASN A 177 11.02 -20.56 0.82
N ARG A 178 11.41 -20.41 -0.46
CA ARG A 178 11.36 -19.13 -1.13
C ARG A 178 9.94 -18.58 -1.12
N TYR A 179 9.80 -17.28 -0.85
CA TYR A 179 8.52 -16.59 -0.93
C TYR A 179 8.10 -16.44 -2.39
N ASN A 180 7.02 -17.09 -2.80
CA ASN A 180 6.52 -17.00 -4.15
C ASN A 180 5.78 -15.69 -4.37
N VAL A 181 5.83 -15.19 -5.59
CA VAL A 181 5.12 -14.00 -6.04
C VAL A 181 4.38 -14.29 -7.33
N TYR A 182 3.26 -13.62 -7.52
CA TYR A 182 2.35 -13.87 -8.63
C TYR A 182 1.97 -12.54 -9.28
N THR A 183 1.96 -12.48 -10.60
CA THR A 183 1.47 -11.31 -11.35
C THR A 183 0.11 -11.61 -11.92
N ASP A 184 -0.70 -10.57 -12.10
CA ASP A 184 -1.94 -10.66 -12.84
C ASP A 184 -1.68 -11.09 -14.28
N LYS A 185 -2.58 -11.90 -14.82
CA LYS A 185 -2.65 -12.15 -16.26
C LYS A 185 -3.29 -10.93 -16.89
N LYS A 186 -2.74 -10.43 -18.01
CA LYS A 186 -3.29 -9.28 -18.71
C LYS A 186 -4.83 -9.35 -18.76
N LEU A 187 -5.46 -8.31 -18.22
CA LEU A 187 -6.86 -7.99 -18.46
C LEU A 187 -7.10 -7.68 -19.93
#